data_75c3e6919da28119216bd50e959f55eb
#
_entry.id   75c3e6919da28119216bd50e959f55eb
#
_cell.length_a   1.000
_cell.length_b   1.000
_cell.length_c   1.000
_cell.angle_alpha   90.00
_cell.angle_beta   90.00
_cell.angle_gamma   90.00
#
_symmetry.space_group_name_H-M   'P 1'
#
loop_
_entity.id
_entity.type
_entity.pdbx_description
1 polymer ?
#
loop_
_entity_poly.entity_id
_entity_poly.type
_entity_poly.pdbx_seq_one_letter_code
_entity_poly.pdbx_strand_id
1 'polypeptide(L)'
;WKVADAGETLAEQAFGAGANWMTIICAAPLATVERGHEVALRRGGEIQMELFGHWTLDDARAWHHIGVKQAIYHRGRDAQASGQQWDEADLAKMKALSDIGLQLSITGGITPADLPLFKQINVKAFIAGRALAGAANPPQVAQAFHSHIRDIWGA
;
A
#
# COMPACT_ATOMS: atom_id res chain seq x y z
N TRP A 1 3.89 -3.31 -11.71
CA TRP A 1 2.81 -3.53 -12.67
C TRP A 1 1.49 -3.07 -12.04
N LYS A 2 0.84 -2.07 -12.63
CA LYS A 2 -0.41 -1.52 -12.12
C LYS A 2 -1.57 -2.02 -12.97
N VAL A 3 -2.34 -2.95 -12.44
CA VAL A 3 -3.52 -3.51 -13.12
C VAL A 3 -4.63 -2.45 -13.12
N ALA A 4 -5.16 -2.14 -14.30
CA ALA A 4 -6.26 -1.21 -14.48
C ALA A 4 -7.45 -1.81 -15.21
N ASP A 5 -7.26 -2.98 -15.83
CA ASP A 5 -8.26 -3.76 -16.55
C ASP A 5 -7.86 -5.24 -16.60
N ALA A 6 -8.72 -6.11 -17.14
CA ALA A 6 -8.49 -7.55 -17.25
C ALA A 6 -8.09 -8.22 -15.91
N GLY A 7 -8.76 -7.83 -14.83
CA GLY A 7 -8.45 -8.23 -13.45
C GLY A 7 -8.31 -9.75 -13.27
N GLU A 8 -9.20 -10.55 -13.84
CA GLU A 8 -9.17 -12.01 -13.77
C GLU A 8 -7.91 -12.58 -14.45
N THR A 9 -7.65 -12.20 -15.70
CA THR A 9 -6.52 -12.73 -16.48
C THR A 9 -5.19 -12.40 -15.84
N LEU A 10 -5.02 -11.16 -15.40
CA LEU A 10 -3.78 -10.70 -14.77
C LEU A 10 -3.58 -11.30 -13.37
N ALA A 11 -4.66 -11.51 -12.62
CA ALA A 11 -4.60 -12.19 -11.33
C ALA A 11 -4.23 -13.67 -11.49
N GLU A 12 -4.81 -14.39 -12.47
CA GLU A 12 -4.42 -15.77 -12.75
C GLU A 12 -2.93 -15.90 -13.09
N GLN A 13 -2.39 -14.97 -13.90
CA GLN A 13 -0.97 -14.93 -14.20
C GLN A 13 -0.11 -14.63 -12.97
N ALA A 14 -0.46 -13.62 -12.17
CA ALA A 14 0.30 -13.23 -11.00
C ALA A 14 0.34 -14.33 -9.93
N PHE A 15 -0.82 -14.84 -9.54
CA PHE A 15 -0.92 -15.87 -8.51
C PHE A 15 -0.47 -17.25 -9.01
N GLY A 16 -0.67 -17.54 -10.30
CA GLY A 16 -0.13 -18.73 -10.96
C GLY A 16 1.40 -18.75 -10.99
N ALA A 17 2.04 -17.57 -11.04
CA ALA A 17 3.49 -17.41 -10.91
C ALA A 17 4.00 -17.41 -9.46
N GLY A 18 3.13 -17.60 -8.46
CA GLY A 18 3.47 -17.69 -7.05
C GLY A 18 3.45 -16.37 -6.29
N ALA A 19 2.84 -15.31 -6.83
CA ALA A 19 2.65 -14.07 -6.07
C ALA A 19 1.70 -14.31 -4.88
N ASN A 20 2.00 -13.67 -3.73
CA ASN A 20 1.10 -13.63 -2.59
C ASN A 20 0.15 -12.43 -2.65
N TRP A 21 0.63 -11.34 -3.24
CA TRP A 21 -0.12 -10.09 -3.39
C TRP A 21 -0.07 -9.59 -4.84
N MET A 22 -1.18 -9.04 -5.31
CA MET A 22 -1.25 -8.34 -6.58
C MET A 22 -1.80 -6.94 -6.39
N THR A 23 -1.22 -5.96 -7.09
CA THR A 23 -1.62 -4.55 -6.98
C THR A 23 -2.58 -4.18 -8.11
N ILE A 24 -3.73 -3.59 -7.76
CA ILE A 24 -4.66 -2.95 -8.70
C ILE A 24 -4.68 -1.44 -8.42
N ILE A 25 -4.60 -0.61 -9.47
CA ILE A 25 -4.66 0.85 -9.30
C ILE A 25 -6.08 1.29 -8.91
N CYS A 26 -6.19 2.26 -8.02
CA CYS A 26 -7.48 2.81 -7.55
C CYS A 26 -8.40 3.34 -8.67
N ALA A 27 -7.85 3.72 -9.81
CA ALA A 27 -8.60 4.17 -10.98
C ALA A 27 -9.23 3.01 -11.79
N ALA A 28 -8.97 1.75 -11.45
CA ALA A 28 -9.58 0.60 -12.12
C ALA A 28 -11.08 0.54 -11.79
N PRO A 29 -11.92 0.14 -12.76
CA PRO A 29 -13.34 -0.13 -12.50
C PRO A 29 -13.53 -1.16 -11.38
N LEU A 30 -14.59 -1.02 -10.58
CA LEU A 30 -14.87 -1.94 -9.46
C LEU A 30 -14.97 -3.39 -9.96
N ALA A 31 -15.56 -3.63 -11.13
CA ALA A 31 -15.64 -4.95 -11.74
C ALA A 31 -14.26 -5.60 -11.99
N THR A 32 -13.24 -4.80 -12.34
CA THR A 32 -11.86 -5.30 -12.48
C THR A 32 -11.30 -5.74 -11.13
N VAL A 33 -11.59 -4.98 -10.07
CA VAL A 33 -11.17 -5.31 -8.70
C VAL A 33 -11.86 -6.58 -8.21
N GLU A 34 -13.18 -6.69 -8.43
CA GLU A 34 -13.97 -7.88 -8.06
C GLU A 34 -13.41 -9.14 -8.72
N ARG A 35 -13.18 -9.12 -10.04
CA ARG A 35 -12.61 -10.26 -10.76
C ARG A 35 -11.21 -10.65 -10.27
N GLY A 36 -10.35 -9.65 -10.04
CA GLY A 36 -9.02 -9.91 -9.48
C GLY A 36 -9.09 -10.48 -8.06
N HIS A 37 -10.02 -9.99 -7.25
CA HIS A 37 -10.22 -10.47 -5.87
C HIS A 37 -10.76 -11.90 -5.81
N GLU A 38 -11.71 -12.27 -6.68
CA GLU A 38 -12.19 -13.64 -6.80
C GLU A 38 -11.07 -14.64 -7.12
N VAL A 39 -10.14 -14.27 -8.02
CA VAL A 39 -8.96 -15.10 -8.30
C VAL A 39 -8.04 -15.18 -7.09
N ALA A 40 -7.78 -14.04 -6.44
CA ALA A 40 -6.93 -14.00 -5.25
C ALA A 40 -7.45 -14.97 -4.17
N LEU A 41 -8.77 -14.94 -3.89
CA LEU A 41 -9.39 -15.87 -2.92
C LEU A 41 -9.19 -17.33 -3.32
N ARG A 42 -9.40 -17.68 -4.60
CA ARG A 42 -9.22 -19.06 -5.08
C ARG A 42 -7.76 -19.54 -4.99
N ARG A 43 -6.81 -18.63 -5.14
CA ARG A 43 -5.37 -18.90 -5.15
C ARG A 43 -4.68 -18.71 -3.80
N GLY A 44 -5.42 -18.29 -2.75
CA GLY A 44 -4.86 -18.02 -1.42
C GLY A 44 -3.98 -16.76 -1.37
N GLY A 45 -4.18 -15.82 -2.29
CA GLY A 45 -3.50 -14.53 -2.33
C GLY A 45 -4.41 -13.38 -1.94
N GLU A 46 -3.91 -12.15 -2.04
CA GLU A 46 -4.66 -10.93 -1.71
C GLU A 46 -4.44 -9.82 -2.75
N ILE A 47 -5.45 -8.95 -2.89
CA ILE A 47 -5.36 -7.73 -3.69
C ILE A 47 -4.98 -6.56 -2.79
N GLN A 48 -4.08 -5.71 -3.27
CA GLN A 48 -3.77 -4.41 -2.69
C GLN A 48 -4.21 -3.28 -3.64
N MET A 49 -5.03 -2.35 -3.17
CA MET A 49 -5.41 -1.17 -3.96
C MET A 49 -4.31 -0.13 -3.89
N GLU A 50 -3.68 0.23 -5.01
CA GLU A 50 -2.70 1.31 -5.04
C GLU A 50 -3.38 2.66 -5.17
N LEU A 51 -3.27 3.47 -4.12
CA LEU A 51 -3.89 4.79 -4.00
C LEU A 51 -2.95 5.84 -4.60
N PHE A 52 -3.09 6.04 -5.90
CA PHE A 52 -2.29 7.00 -6.66
C PHE A 52 -3.18 7.82 -7.60
N GLY A 53 -3.17 9.14 -7.44
CA GLY A 53 -4.05 10.03 -8.17
C GLY A 53 -5.40 10.24 -7.47
N HIS A 54 -6.48 10.26 -8.24
CA HIS A 54 -7.82 10.53 -7.69
C HIS A 54 -8.47 9.25 -7.15
N TRP A 55 -8.97 9.32 -5.94
CA TRP A 55 -9.81 8.32 -5.27
C TRP A 55 -10.57 8.98 -4.11
N THR A 56 -11.63 8.34 -3.66
CA THR A 56 -12.49 8.82 -2.56
C THR A 56 -12.61 7.78 -1.45
N LEU A 57 -13.10 8.19 -0.29
CA LEU A 57 -13.43 7.25 0.79
C LEU A 57 -14.61 6.34 0.44
N ASP A 58 -15.49 6.75 -0.48
CA ASP A 58 -16.57 5.89 -0.97
C ASP A 58 -16.03 4.78 -1.86
N ASP A 59 -15.02 5.07 -2.69
CA ASP A 59 -14.30 4.02 -3.42
C ASP A 59 -13.66 3.02 -2.46
N ALA A 60 -13.00 3.52 -1.39
CA ALA A 60 -12.38 2.66 -0.38
C ALA A 60 -13.40 1.77 0.34
N ARG A 61 -14.60 2.30 0.66
CA ARG A 61 -15.71 1.50 1.21
C ARG A 61 -16.19 0.44 0.22
N ALA A 62 -16.29 0.78 -1.07
CA ALA A 62 -16.68 -0.18 -2.10
C ALA A 62 -15.66 -1.32 -2.22
N TRP A 63 -14.36 -1.04 -2.24
CA TRP A 63 -13.32 -2.09 -2.25
C TRP A 63 -13.39 -2.96 -0.99
N HIS A 64 -13.54 -2.35 0.17
CA HIS A 64 -13.66 -3.10 1.44
C HIS A 64 -14.93 -3.98 1.45
N HIS A 65 -16.05 -3.47 0.93
CA HIS A 65 -17.32 -4.21 0.86
C HIS A 65 -17.22 -5.51 0.04
N ILE A 66 -16.45 -5.49 -1.06
CA ILE A 66 -16.20 -6.70 -1.88
C ILE A 66 -15.12 -7.63 -1.29
N GLY A 67 -14.54 -7.27 -0.14
CA GLY A 67 -13.60 -8.10 0.60
C GLY A 67 -12.13 -7.75 0.47
N VAL A 68 -11.75 -6.69 -0.26
CA VAL A 68 -10.37 -6.21 -0.30
C VAL A 68 -10.00 -5.64 1.07
N LYS A 69 -8.87 -6.08 1.60
CA LYS A 69 -8.41 -5.72 2.96
C LYS A 69 -7.19 -4.83 2.99
N GLN A 70 -6.53 -4.63 1.86
CA GLN A 70 -5.25 -3.93 1.82
C GLN A 70 -5.26 -2.78 0.82
N ALA A 71 -4.56 -1.70 1.16
CA ALA A 71 -4.28 -0.61 0.24
C ALA A 71 -2.83 -0.13 0.40
N ILE A 72 -2.27 0.43 -0.67
CA ILE A 72 -0.95 1.06 -0.69
C ILE A 72 -1.15 2.57 -0.74
N TYR A 73 -0.82 3.28 0.32
CA TYR A 73 -0.82 4.74 0.32
C TYR A 73 0.48 5.24 -0.26
N HIS A 74 0.42 5.84 -1.45
CA HIS A 74 1.60 6.17 -2.24
C HIS A 74 1.76 7.68 -2.41
N ARG A 75 2.79 8.27 -1.74
CA ARG A 75 3.25 9.62 -2.05
C ARG A 75 4.07 9.60 -3.35
N GLY A 76 3.53 10.21 -4.42
CA GLY A 76 4.11 10.18 -5.75
C GLY A 76 5.52 10.76 -5.84
N ARG A 77 6.27 10.39 -6.87
CA ARG A 77 7.65 10.88 -7.09
C ARG A 77 7.71 12.39 -7.31
N ASP A 78 6.76 12.94 -8.06
CA ASP A 78 6.73 14.38 -8.37
C ASP A 78 6.40 15.20 -7.12
N ALA A 79 5.51 14.69 -6.26
CA ALA A 79 5.23 15.28 -4.95
C ALA A 79 6.48 15.29 -4.06
N GLN A 80 7.25 14.19 -4.05
CA GLN A 80 8.53 14.12 -3.31
C GLN A 80 9.57 15.09 -3.91
N ALA A 81 9.67 15.20 -5.24
CA ALA A 81 10.60 16.10 -5.93
C ALA A 81 10.26 17.57 -5.68
N SER A 82 8.98 17.91 -5.50
CA SER A 82 8.52 19.25 -5.10
C SER A 82 8.71 19.57 -3.62
N GLY A 83 9.29 18.64 -2.84
CA GLY A 83 9.56 18.84 -1.40
C GLY A 83 8.35 18.58 -0.50
N GLN A 84 7.25 18.01 -1.02
CA GLN A 84 6.09 17.67 -0.21
C GLN A 84 6.45 16.63 0.86
N GLN A 85 6.20 16.97 2.10
CA GLN A 85 6.35 16.07 3.25
C GLN A 85 5.01 15.36 3.56
N TRP A 86 5.04 14.37 4.46
CA TRP A 86 3.83 13.82 5.07
C TRP A 86 3.16 14.91 5.93
N ASP A 87 1.90 15.21 5.64
CA ASP A 87 1.16 16.25 6.35
C ASP A 87 -0.06 15.68 7.11
N GLU A 88 -0.72 16.56 7.86
CA GLU A 88 -1.92 16.19 8.63
C GLU A 88 -3.06 15.68 7.74
N ALA A 89 -3.18 16.18 6.51
CA ALA A 89 -4.21 15.74 5.57
C ALA A 89 -3.93 14.31 5.07
N ASP A 90 -2.66 13.94 4.84
CA ASP A 90 -2.27 12.57 4.54
C ASP A 90 -2.59 11.63 5.69
N LEU A 91 -2.21 12.02 6.92
CA LEU A 91 -2.45 11.22 8.12
C LEU A 91 -3.95 11.04 8.41
N ALA A 92 -4.76 12.09 8.23
CA ALA A 92 -6.21 12.02 8.36
C ALA A 92 -6.85 11.06 7.34
N LYS A 93 -6.39 11.07 6.07
CA LYS A 93 -6.85 10.13 5.05
C LYS A 93 -6.46 8.69 5.38
N MET A 94 -5.21 8.45 5.81
CA MET A 94 -4.74 7.12 6.22
C MET A 94 -5.54 6.61 7.43
N LYS A 95 -5.84 7.49 8.39
CA LYS A 95 -6.68 7.14 9.54
C LYS A 95 -8.09 6.74 9.10
N ALA A 96 -8.72 7.51 8.22
CA ALA A 96 -10.04 7.20 7.68
C ALA A 96 -10.07 5.85 6.93
N LEU A 97 -9.02 5.53 6.16
CA LEU A 97 -8.87 4.22 5.51
C LEU A 97 -8.74 3.09 6.55
N SER A 98 -7.96 3.32 7.61
CA SER A 98 -7.83 2.36 8.71
C SER A 98 -9.16 2.12 9.44
N ASP A 99 -9.96 3.18 9.64
CA ASP A 99 -11.28 3.11 10.28
C ASP A 99 -12.32 2.37 9.41
N ILE A 100 -12.17 2.39 8.08
CA ILE A 100 -12.94 1.55 7.14
C ILE A 100 -12.58 0.05 7.31
N GLY A 101 -11.40 -0.27 7.83
CA GLY A 101 -10.90 -1.64 8.01
C GLY A 101 -9.78 -2.02 7.06
N LEU A 102 -9.25 -1.08 6.28
CA LEU A 102 -8.11 -1.35 5.38
C LEU A 102 -6.79 -1.34 6.16
N GLN A 103 -5.93 -2.31 5.87
CA GLN A 103 -4.53 -2.34 6.29
C GLN A 103 -3.68 -1.60 5.24
N LEU A 104 -2.80 -0.70 5.67
CA LEU A 104 -2.06 0.16 4.77
C LEU A 104 -0.60 -0.28 4.62
N SER A 105 -0.16 -0.43 3.37
CA SER A 105 1.25 -0.38 3.00
C SER A 105 1.60 1.07 2.65
N ILE A 106 2.60 1.64 3.30
CA ILE A 106 2.96 3.06 3.14
C ILE A 106 4.24 3.16 2.32
N THR A 107 4.22 3.99 1.28
CA THR A 107 5.36 4.19 0.37
C THR A 107 5.49 5.62 -0.12
N GLY A 108 6.64 5.94 -0.71
CA GLY A 108 6.88 7.25 -1.30
C GLY A 108 7.96 8.06 -0.57
N GLY A 109 9.21 7.58 -0.65
CA GLY A 109 10.38 8.24 -0.06
C GLY A 109 10.40 8.18 1.47
N ILE A 110 9.83 7.13 2.03
CA ILE A 110 9.78 6.90 3.48
C ILE A 110 11.17 6.61 4.03
N THR A 111 11.44 7.15 5.22
CA THR A 111 12.67 6.95 5.99
C THR A 111 12.33 6.42 7.40
N PRO A 112 13.30 5.88 8.16
CA PRO A 112 13.07 5.46 9.54
C PRO A 112 12.51 6.58 10.43
N ALA A 113 12.90 7.84 10.19
CA ALA A 113 12.45 9.00 10.96
C ALA A 113 10.96 9.32 10.76
N ASP A 114 10.35 8.88 9.65
CA ASP A 114 8.93 9.11 9.36
C ASP A 114 8.02 8.14 10.14
N LEU A 115 8.52 6.97 10.56
CA LEU A 115 7.70 5.89 11.10
C LEU A 115 6.83 6.27 12.30
N PRO A 116 7.29 7.11 13.25
CA PRO A 116 6.44 7.54 14.38
C PRO A 116 5.15 8.25 13.97
N LEU A 117 5.13 8.90 12.79
CA LEU A 117 3.93 9.58 12.26
C LEU A 117 2.75 8.62 12.06
N PHE A 118 3.05 7.35 11.77
CA PHE A 118 2.05 6.34 11.40
C PHE A 118 1.62 5.44 12.57
N LYS A 119 2.00 5.76 13.80
CA LYS A 119 1.71 4.92 14.98
C LYS A 119 0.22 4.59 15.17
N GLN A 120 -0.67 5.51 14.79
CA GLN A 120 -2.13 5.34 14.92
C GLN A 120 -2.80 4.78 13.66
N ILE A 121 -2.03 4.44 12.65
CA ILE A 121 -2.50 3.89 11.38
C ILE A 121 -2.44 2.36 11.44
N ASN A 122 -3.41 1.69 10.84
CA ASN A 122 -3.41 0.23 10.67
C ASN A 122 -2.39 -0.16 9.59
N VAL A 123 -1.10 -0.12 9.95
CA VAL A 123 0.00 -0.37 9.01
C VAL A 123 0.21 -1.87 8.81
N LYS A 124 0.24 -2.32 7.57
CA LYS A 124 0.62 -3.67 7.15
C LYS A 124 2.11 -3.77 6.83
N ALA A 125 2.64 -2.78 6.09
CA ALA A 125 4.03 -2.78 5.64
C ALA A 125 4.53 -1.37 5.33
N PHE A 126 5.85 -1.20 5.35
CA PHE A 126 6.53 -0.03 4.80
C PHE A 126 7.32 -0.45 3.56
N ILE A 127 7.11 0.25 2.43
CA ILE A 127 7.77 -0.04 1.17
C ILE A 127 8.84 1.02 0.94
N ALA A 128 10.08 0.70 1.28
CA ALA A 128 11.24 1.57 1.14
C ALA A 128 12.08 1.13 -0.07
N GLY A 129 12.11 1.93 -1.11
CA GLY A 129 12.91 1.67 -2.32
C GLY A 129 14.24 2.42 -2.28
N ARG A 130 14.24 3.69 -2.69
CA ARG A 130 15.45 4.51 -2.83
C ARG A 130 16.19 4.74 -1.52
N ALA A 131 15.49 4.79 -0.40
CA ALA A 131 16.12 4.91 0.92
C ALA A 131 17.06 3.73 1.22
N LEU A 132 16.78 2.55 0.67
CA LEU A 132 17.66 1.38 0.77
C LEU A 132 18.64 1.31 -0.40
N ALA A 133 18.14 1.31 -1.65
CA ALA A 133 18.97 1.10 -2.84
C ALA A 133 20.00 2.20 -3.08
N GLY A 134 19.75 3.44 -2.62
CA GLY A 134 20.65 4.57 -2.73
C GLY A 134 21.53 4.83 -1.50
N ALA A 135 21.41 4.01 -0.46
CA ALA A 135 22.18 4.20 0.77
C ALA A 135 23.64 3.73 0.60
N ALA A 136 24.57 4.42 1.26
CA ALA A 136 25.96 3.95 1.35
C ALA A 136 26.08 2.61 2.10
N ASN A 137 25.16 2.36 3.06
CA ASN A 137 25.09 1.11 3.82
C ASN A 137 23.62 0.64 3.90
N PRO A 138 23.08 -0.06 2.88
CA PRO A 138 21.71 -0.55 2.87
C PRO A 138 21.32 -1.44 4.06
N PRO A 139 22.16 -2.38 4.52
CA PRO A 139 21.88 -3.18 5.72
C PRO A 139 21.65 -2.35 6.98
N GLN A 140 22.44 -1.31 7.20
CA GLN A 140 22.28 -0.41 8.34
C GLN A 140 20.95 0.36 8.30
N VAL A 141 20.55 0.83 7.11
CA VAL A 141 19.26 1.50 6.93
C VAL A 141 18.10 0.52 7.16
N ALA A 142 18.19 -0.70 6.64
CA ALA A 142 17.19 -1.74 6.88
C ALA A 142 17.06 -2.04 8.38
N GLN A 143 18.18 -2.16 9.09
CA GLN A 143 18.19 -2.37 10.55
C GLN A 143 17.56 -1.21 11.30
N ALA A 144 17.78 0.03 10.86
CA ALA A 144 17.13 1.21 11.45
C ALA A 144 15.60 1.15 11.29
N PHE A 145 15.08 0.77 10.10
CA PHE A 145 13.65 0.52 9.91
C PHE A 145 13.13 -0.54 10.88
N HIS A 146 13.78 -1.70 10.97
CA HIS A 146 13.37 -2.78 11.88
C HIS A 146 13.38 -2.36 13.35
N SER A 147 14.38 -1.60 13.79
CA SER A 147 14.45 -1.10 15.16
C SER A 147 13.28 -0.18 15.48
N HIS A 148 13.01 0.82 14.62
CA HIS A 148 11.87 1.72 14.81
C HIS A 148 10.52 0.99 14.79
N ILE A 149 10.35 -0.01 13.90
CA ILE A 149 9.13 -0.83 13.87
C ILE A 149 8.93 -1.56 15.20
N ARG A 150 9.98 -2.20 15.73
CA ARG A 150 9.90 -2.86 17.04
C ARG A 150 9.58 -1.90 18.18
N ASP A 151 10.23 -0.74 18.18
CA ASP A 151 10.05 0.24 19.25
C ASP A 151 8.64 0.84 19.26
N ILE A 152 8.00 0.98 18.07
CA ILE A 152 6.68 1.62 17.93
C ILE A 152 5.53 0.61 18.05
N TRP A 153 5.66 -0.59 17.47
CA TRP A 153 4.57 -1.58 17.38
C TRP A 153 4.85 -2.88 18.14
N GLY A 154 6.06 -3.08 18.68
CA GLY A 154 6.42 -4.30 19.42
C GLY A 154 6.56 -5.56 18.56
N ALA A 155 6.86 -5.40 17.25
CA ALA A 155 6.89 -6.50 16.27
C ALA A 155 8.31 -7.05 16.06
#